data_d1a264ea3431344c6b5ca20e3e8c28d1
#
_entry.id   d1a264ea3431344c6b5ca20e3e8c28d1
#
_cell.length_a   1.000
_cell.length_b   1.000
_cell.length_c   1.000
_cell.angle_alpha   90.00
_cell.angle_beta   90.00
_cell.angle_gamma   90.00
#
_symmetry.space_group_name_H-M   'P 1'
#
loop_
_entity.id
_entity.type
_entity.pdbx_description
1 polymer ?
#
loop_
_entity_poly.entity_id
_entity_poly.type
_entity_poly.pdbx_seq_one_letter_code
_entity_poly.pdbx_strand_id
1 'polypeptide(L)'
;MTMTTEEALPTLSEEKTAEQPQQKEHVFSEHLSSEENNKSDDMNFYGRFSHIRKTLDYSYHSNYRKERQWLQDTIIEEMLECVEITDINGNTCTTPTEPWLVFTAGAMGAGKSYTINSLVDDGRFPLLAFVLVDPDEIRRQLPEYSYFVEHNPELAGEMTRKEAGYMAEILTLAGLQAGKNVMVDGSLRDSDWYQIYFAQLRREYDGIRIAILHIDAPRDAVIQRAKERGEATGRVIPMKTLLMALEQVPRSVKILGPLADYFCKLNNAPGKEIELIKEDEDWDTFQMLWFQTCAWVPGKKKQPFSRRRSVNWSSDTGDKPELDKRLSIFAMKDRRQRSMRGLTRQKSYSLHSATDQNHKSIDMTFYGPYSHIRKTMDYGYHNNYTKERQWLQDAIVDDTLKSYNGKGTNGAAATLTDPWIVFVAGTMSSGKSHAIDTLNKNGRFPVMPFVRVDYDSIRKQMPEYAIYQRSSASDAEALTRKETGYIAQIIISAALQARKHVVVEASVKAADWYKEYFQNLKDEFSDIRIAILHVTAPIEIAKERLKAKYSGCDHYVPEDVLEEQFEEIPKSVGILADCCDYCCEINNGKNEMELVKEGETWESFQQRW
;
A
#
# COMPACT_ATOMS: atom_id res chain seq x y z
N MET A 1 22.58 73.23 -34.88
CA MET A 1 21.54 72.87 -33.90
C MET A 1 21.25 71.42 -34.09
N THR A 2 21.96 70.60 -33.34
CA THR A 2 21.86 69.15 -33.36
C THR A 2 21.28 68.74 -32.00
N MET A 3 20.09 68.16 -32.01
CA MET A 3 19.51 67.50 -30.82
C MET A 3 19.75 66.01 -30.95
N THR A 4 20.49 65.46 -30.03
CA THR A 4 20.70 64.05 -29.78
C THR A 4 19.58 63.54 -28.88
N THR A 5 18.82 62.57 -29.34
CA THR A 5 17.84 61.82 -28.58
C THR A 5 18.54 60.56 -28.01
N GLU A 6 18.69 60.50 -26.69
CA GLU A 6 19.05 59.27 -25.98
C GLU A 6 17.84 58.34 -25.92
N GLU A 7 17.95 57.18 -26.54
CA GLU A 7 17.01 56.06 -26.36
C GLU A 7 17.33 55.34 -25.06
N ALA A 8 16.38 55.35 -24.10
CA ALA A 8 16.41 54.57 -22.88
C ALA A 8 16.13 53.10 -23.18
N LEU A 9 17.05 52.22 -22.78
CA LEU A 9 16.88 50.77 -22.74
C LEU A 9 15.75 50.40 -21.76
N PRO A 10 14.87 49.44 -22.09
CA PRO A 10 13.88 48.96 -21.16
C PRO A 10 14.51 48.11 -20.06
N THR A 11 14.19 48.41 -18.84
CA THR A 11 14.52 47.65 -17.63
C THR A 11 13.93 46.24 -17.73
N LEU A 12 14.78 45.22 -17.63
CA LEU A 12 14.40 43.82 -17.47
C LEU A 12 13.48 43.67 -16.25
N SER A 13 12.25 43.30 -16.48
CA SER A 13 11.32 42.86 -15.45
C SER A 13 11.88 41.63 -14.73
N GLU A 14 11.96 41.72 -13.42
CA GLU A 14 12.26 40.59 -12.54
C GLU A 14 11.25 39.45 -12.81
N GLU A 15 11.70 38.42 -13.49
CA GLU A 15 10.97 37.15 -13.54
C GLU A 15 10.93 36.58 -12.12
N LYS A 16 9.75 36.61 -11.52
CA LYS A 16 9.46 35.88 -10.29
C LYS A 16 9.71 34.40 -10.57
N THR A 17 10.83 33.89 -10.10
CA THR A 17 11.09 32.46 -10.01
C THR A 17 9.93 31.84 -9.22
N ALA A 18 9.15 31.01 -9.89
CA ALA A 18 8.11 30.23 -9.25
C ALA A 18 8.79 29.31 -8.20
N GLU A 19 8.61 29.65 -6.94
CA GLU A 19 8.95 28.76 -5.84
C GLU A 19 8.20 27.46 -6.07
N GLN A 20 8.94 26.35 -6.20
CA GLN A 20 8.32 25.02 -6.14
C GLN A 20 7.62 24.93 -4.79
N PRO A 21 6.36 24.51 -4.74
CA PRO A 21 5.64 24.39 -3.49
C PRO A 21 6.42 23.41 -2.60
N GLN A 22 6.94 23.89 -1.49
CA GLN A 22 7.46 23.04 -0.42
C GLN A 22 6.33 22.07 -0.05
N GLN A 23 6.51 20.80 -0.31
CA GLN A 23 5.59 19.77 0.17
C GLN A 23 5.57 19.89 1.70
N LYS A 24 4.45 20.36 2.24
CA LYS A 24 4.23 20.40 3.69
C LYS A 24 4.43 18.99 4.22
N GLU A 25 5.29 18.82 5.20
CA GLU A 25 5.47 17.54 5.88
C GLU A 25 4.11 17.03 6.37
N HIS A 26 3.82 15.78 6.03
CA HIS A 26 2.60 15.14 6.50
C HIS A 26 2.77 14.77 7.97
N VAL A 27 2.01 15.43 8.83
CA VAL A 27 1.95 15.15 10.26
C VAL A 27 0.64 14.44 10.56
N PHE A 28 0.71 13.22 11.09
CA PHE A 28 -0.48 12.50 11.54
C PHE A 28 -1.07 13.15 12.79
N SER A 29 -2.39 13.39 12.77
CA SER A 29 -3.15 13.90 13.92
C SER A 29 -4.13 12.84 14.43
N GLU A 30 -4.04 12.51 15.70
CA GLU A 30 -4.91 11.55 16.38
C GLU A 30 -6.37 12.01 16.50
N HIS A 31 -6.62 13.32 16.33
CA HIS A 31 -7.95 13.92 16.42
C HIS A 31 -8.67 13.97 15.06
N LEU A 32 -7.95 13.68 13.98
CA LEU A 32 -8.48 13.66 12.62
C LEU A 32 -8.74 12.24 12.16
N SER A 33 -9.80 12.04 11.38
CA SER A 33 -10.09 10.77 10.74
C SER A 33 -8.99 10.36 9.75
N SER A 34 -9.00 9.08 9.35
CA SER A 34 -8.13 8.55 8.30
C SER A 34 -8.22 9.38 7.01
N GLU A 35 -9.46 9.73 6.60
CA GLU A 35 -9.71 10.59 5.44
C GLU A 35 -9.05 11.97 5.62
N GLU A 36 -9.29 12.65 6.73
CA GLU A 36 -8.77 14.01 6.99
C GLU A 36 -7.24 14.05 7.07
N ASN A 37 -6.63 13.03 7.67
CA ASN A 37 -5.18 12.90 7.74
C ASN A 37 -4.54 12.69 6.36
N ASN A 38 -5.25 12.08 5.41
CA ASN A 38 -4.68 11.62 4.15
C ASN A 38 -5.28 12.28 2.91
N LYS A 39 -6.22 13.23 3.07
CA LYS A 39 -6.84 13.93 1.93
C LYS A 39 -5.83 14.77 1.15
N SER A 40 -6.12 14.95 -0.13
CA SER A 40 -5.44 15.88 -1.03
C SER A 40 -6.44 16.87 -1.60
N ASP A 41 -6.03 18.12 -1.68
CA ASP A 41 -6.82 19.16 -2.35
C ASP A 41 -6.69 19.06 -3.89
N ASP A 42 -5.66 18.35 -4.37
CA ASP A 42 -5.44 18.09 -5.79
C ASP A 42 -6.33 16.95 -6.27
N MET A 43 -6.98 17.10 -7.43
CA MET A 43 -7.77 16.06 -8.09
C MET A 43 -6.90 15.20 -9.03
N ASN A 44 -5.72 14.78 -8.53
CA ASN A 44 -4.82 13.89 -9.24
C ASN A 44 -5.04 12.43 -8.79
N PHE A 45 -5.13 11.52 -9.77
CA PHE A 45 -5.39 10.10 -9.52
C PHE A 45 -4.19 9.27 -9.96
N TYR A 46 -3.69 8.47 -9.03
CA TYR A 46 -2.48 7.67 -9.19
C TYR A 46 -2.78 6.18 -9.06
N GLY A 47 -1.82 5.36 -9.51
CA GLY A 47 -1.83 3.94 -9.34
C GLY A 47 -2.79 3.19 -10.29
N ARG A 48 -2.95 1.90 -10.02
CA ARG A 48 -3.65 0.96 -10.90
C ARG A 48 -5.14 1.26 -11.06
N PHE A 49 -5.79 1.70 -9.98
CA PHE A 49 -7.22 2.00 -9.99
C PHE A 49 -7.53 3.49 -10.22
N SER A 50 -6.58 4.26 -10.76
CA SER A 50 -6.77 5.68 -11.08
C SER A 50 -7.95 5.94 -12.01
N HIS A 51 -8.24 5.02 -12.93
CA HIS A 51 -9.37 5.11 -13.86
C HIS A 51 -10.72 4.95 -13.14
N ILE A 52 -10.81 4.08 -12.11
CA ILE A 52 -12.01 3.93 -11.28
C ILE A 52 -12.19 5.16 -10.39
N ARG A 53 -11.10 5.65 -9.77
CA ARG A 53 -11.16 6.86 -8.95
C ARG A 53 -11.78 8.05 -9.68
N LYS A 54 -11.52 8.20 -10.99
CA LYS A 54 -12.10 9.29 -11.81
C LYS A 54 -13.62 9.25 -11.95
N THR A 55 -14.25 8.11 -11.68
CA THR A 55 -15.70 7.92 -11.83
C THR A 55 -16.47 8.06 -10.52
N LEU A 56 -15.78 8.17 -9.38
CA LEU A 56 -16.41 8.26 -8.07
C LEU A 56 -17.01 9.65 -7.81
N ASP A 57 -17.96 9.70 -6.88
CA ASP A 57 -18.62 10.93 -6.46
C ASP A 57 -17.79 11.71 -5.43
N TYR A 58 -17.06 12.72 -5.88
CA TYR A 58 -16.26 13.61 -5.02
C TYR A 58 -17.08 14.73 -4.35
N SER A 59 -18.38 14.74 -4.50
CA SER A 59 -19.25 15.52 -3.61
C SER A 59 -19.41 14.84 -2.23
N TYR A 60 -19.22 13.52 -2.20
CA TYR A 60 -19.27 12.69 -0.99
C TYR A 60 -17.90 12.24 -0.50
N HIS A 61 -17.01 11.82 -1.41
CA HIS A 61 -15.66 11.37 -1.11
C HIS A 61 -14.62 12.50 -1.18
N SER A 62 -13.53 12.35 -0.47
CA SER A 62 -12.32 13.15 -0.65
C SER A 62 -11.34 12.45 -1.60
N ASN A 63 -10.48 13.22 -2.27
CA ASN A 63 -9.31 12.63 -2.90
C ASN A 63 -8.18 12.47 -1.87
N TYR A 64 -7.25 11.57 -2.17
CA TYR A 64 -6.16 11.19 -1.26
C TYR A 64 -4.80 11.51 -1.86
N ARG A 65 -3.79 11.69 -1.01
CA ARG A 65 -2.40 11.88 -1.42
C ARG A 65 -1.90 10.66 -2.22
N LYS A 66 -0.91 10.87 -3.07
CA LYS A 66 -0.35 9.86 -3.97
C LYS A 66 0.04 8.57 -3.24
N GLU A 67 0.80 8.69 -2.16
CA GLU A 67 1.27 7.56 -1.35
C GLU A 67 0.11 6.80 -0.72
N ARG A 68 -0.94 7.53 -0.33
CA ARG A 68 -2.14 6.90 0.21
C ARG A 68 -2.92 6.13 -0.86
N GLN A 69 -3.00 6.67 -2.06
CA GLN A 69 -3.63 5.95 -3.18
C GLN A 69 -2.87 4.66 -3.51
N TRP A 70 -1.54 4.62 -3.40
CA TRP A 70 -0.76 3.40 -3.58
C TRP A 70 -1.05 2.35 -2.49
N LEU A 71 -1.13 2.77 -1.22
CA LEU A 71 -1.53 1.87 -0.14
C LEU A 71 -2.93 1.29 -0.39
N GLN A 72 -3.88 2.15 -0.78
CA GLN A 72 -5.23 1.72 -1.13
C GLN A 72 -5.23 0.71 -2.27
N ASP A 73 -4.45 0.97 -3.33
CA ASP A 73 -4.31 0.04 -4.46
C ASP A 73 -3.76 -1.31 -4.01
N THR A 74 -2.76 -1.32 -3.14
CA THR A 74 -2.17 -2.53 -2.60
C THR A 74 -3.20 -3.37 -1.84
N ILE A 75 -3.99 -2.75 -0.97
CA ILE A 75 -5.05 -3.41 -0.20
C ILE A 75 -6.14 -3.94 -1.14
N ILE A 76 -6.56 -3.14 -2.11
CA ILE A 76 -7.59 -3.52 -3.09
C ILE A 76 -7.13 -4.69 -3.94
N GLU A 77 -5.86 -4.72 -4.39
CA GLU A 77 -5.31 -5.82 -5.16
C GLU A 77 -5.28 -7.13 -4.37
N GLU A 78 -4.88 -7.08 -3.11
CA GLU A 78 -4.90 -8.26 -2.22
C GLU A 78 -6.31 -8.84 -2.12
N MET A 79 -7.31 -8.00 -1.94
CA MET A 79 -8.70 -8.42 -1.81
C MET A 79 -9.33 -8.84 -3.15
N LEU A 80 -8.85 -8.29 -4.26
CA LEU A 80 -9.32 -8.62 -5.61
C LEU A 80 -8.83 -9.98 -6.10
N GLU A 81 -7.78 -10.54 -5.52
CA GLU A 81 -7.29 -11.88 -5.84
C GLU A 81 -8.33 -12.93 -5.53
N CYS A 82 -9.18 -13.17 -6.51
CA CYS A 82 -10.24 -14.13 -6.41
C CYS A 82 -9.74 -15.53 -6.33
N VAL A 83 -10.39 -16.27 -5.48
CA VAL A 83 -10.28 -17.72 -5.43
C VAL A 83 -10.95 -18.31 -6.65
N GLU A 84 -10.20 -19.04 -7.46
CA GLU A 84 -10.72 -19.85 -8.54
C GLU A 84 -11.43 -21.07 -7.98
N ILE A 85 -12.68 -21.34 -8.43
CA ILE A 85 -13.34 -22.62 -8.17
C ILE A 85 -12.88 -23.61 -9.21
N THR A 86 -12.40 -24.76 -8.78
CA THR A 86 -12.04 -25.86 -9.67
C THR A 86 -12.95 -27.06 -9.37
N ASP A 87 -13.61 -27.59 -10.38
CA ASP A 87 -14.40 -28.81 -10.27
C ASP A 87 -13.52 -30.08 -10.14
N ILE A 88 -14.13 -31.24 -9.94
CA ILE A 88 -13.44 -32.54 -9.80
C ILE A 88 -12.66 -32.92 -11.06
N ASN A 89 -13.05 -32.41 -12.24
CA ASN A 89 -12.40 -32.65 -13.53
C ASN A 89 -11.24 -31.68 -13.78
N GLY A 90 -10.99 -30.73 -12.88
CA GLY A 90 -9.97 -29.71 -13.03
C GLY A 90 -10.39 -28.50 -13.88
N ASN A 91 -11.67 -28.39 -14.23
CA ASN A 91 -12.19 -27.19 -14.88
C ASN A 91 -12.28 -26.05 -13.88
N THR A 92 -11.98 -24.83 -14.31
CA THR A 92 -11.97 -23.66 -13.44
C THR A 92 -13.06 -22.68 -13.85
N CYS A 93 -13.86 -22.23 -12.89
CA CYS A 93 -14.77 -21.09 -13.05
C CYS A 93 -14.07 -19.83 -12.53
N THR A 94 -13.60 -19.00 -13.46
CA THR A 94 -12.89 -17.77 -13.12
C THR A 94 -13.73 -16.51 -13.34
N THR A 95 -14.63 -16.58 -14.32
CA THR A 95 -15.42 -15.42 -14.75
C THR A 95 -16.85 -15.89 -15.03
N PRO A 96 -17.84 -15.45 -14.27
CA PRO A 96 -19.25 -15.76 -14.55
C PRO A 96 -19.70 -15.07 -15.83
N THR A 97 -20.67 -15.69 -16.53
CA THR A 97 -21.31 -15.11 -17.71
C THR A 97 -22.18 -13.90 -17.36
N GLU A 98 -22.79 -13.95 -16.17
CA GLU A 98 -23.58 -12.88 -15.59
C GLU A 98 -23.09 -12.68 -14.15
N PRO A 99 -22.26 -11.65 -13.88
CA PRO A 99 -21.69 -11.45 -12.55
C PRO A 99 -22.77 -11.07 -11.54
N TRP A 100 -22.70 -11.69 -10.38
CA TRP A 100 -23.53 -11.34 -9.23
C TRP A 100 -22.86 -10.28 -8.37
N LEU A 101 -23.62 -9.24 -8.01
CA LEU A 101 -23.31 -8.33 -6.92
C LEU A 101 -24.26 -8.65 -5.76
N VAL A 102 -23.72 -9.27 -4.73
CA VAL A 102 -24.49 -9.75 -3.57
C VAL A 102 -24.28 -8.80 -2.40
N PHE A 103 -25.35 -8.25 -1.88
CA PHE A 103 -25.33 -7.44 -0.66
C PHE A 103 -25.82 -8.27 0.52
N THR A 104 -25.02 -8.34 1.58
CA THR A 104 -25.57 -8.78 2.86
C THR A 104 -26.30 -7.61 3.51
N ALA A 105 -27.41 -7.89 4.16
CA ALA A 105 -28.18 -6.92 4.93
C ALA A 105 -28.38 -7.44 6.36
N GLY A 106 -28.22 -6.59 7.35
CA GLY A 106 -28.40 -6.97 8.75
C GLY A 106 -27.67 -6.02 9.69
N ALA A 107 -28.21 -5.86 10.90
CA ALA A 107 -27.58 -5.05 11.93
C ALA A 107 -26.21 -5.61 12.34
N MET A 108 -25.36 -4.76 12.89
CA MET A 108 -24.11 -5.20 13.52
C MET A 108 -24.46 -6.14 14.70
N GLY A 109 -23.89 -7.35 14.73
CA GLY A 109 -24.29 -8.39 15.69
C GLY A 109 -25.38 -9.36 15.19
N ALA A 110 -26.00 -9.15 14.03
CA ALA A 110 -26.93 -10.12 13.42
C ALA A 110 -26.23 -11.42 13.02
N GLY A 111 -24.90 -11.42 12.92
CA GLY A 111 -24.09 -12.58 12.58
C GLY A 111 -23.97 -12.81 11.08
N LYS A 112 -23.93 -11.75 10.26
CA LYS A 112 -23.79 -11.83 8.79
C LYS A 112 -22.62 -12.73 8.36
N SER A 113 -21.41 -12.36 8.76
CA SER A 113 -20.21 -13.12 8.41
C SER A 113 -20.25 -14.56 8.95
N TYR A 114 -20.81 -14.80 10.14
CA TYR A 114 -21.01 -16.14 10.68
C TYR A 114 -21.98 -16.94 9.81
N THR A 115 -23.13 -16.38 9.44
CA THR A 115 -24.13 -17.02 8.60
C THR A 115 -23.54 -17.40 7.24
N ILE A 116 -22.86 -16.47 6.57
CA ILE A 116 -22.24 -16.74 5.28
C ILE A 116 -21.16 -17.81 5.40
N ASN A 117 -20.29 -17.75 6.40
CA ASN A 117 -19.26 -18.76 6.64
C ASN A 117 -19.87 -20.16 6.90
N SER A 118 -20.93 -20.23 7.69
CA SER A 118 -21.64 -21.49 7.94
C SER A 118 -22.23 -22.07 6.65
N LEU A 119 -22.87 -21.24 5.82
CA LEU A 119 -23.38 -21.70 4.50
C LEU A 119 -22.28 -22.16 3.57
N VAL A 120 -21.10 -21.56 3.64
CA VAL A 120 -19.92 -22.00 2.89
C VAL A 120 -19.38 -23.32 3.46
N ASP A 121 -19.35 -23.47 4.81
CA ASP A 121 -18.90 -24.69 5.49
C ASP A 121 -19.77 -25.89 5.12
N ASP A 122 -21.07 -25.66 5.02
CA ASP A 122 -22.07 -26.65 4.66
C ASP A 122 -22.14 -26.91 3.14
N GLY A 123 -21.33 -26.17 2.35
CA GLY A 123 -21.35 -26.26 0.89
C GLY A 123 -22.59 -25.64 0.25
N ARG A 124 -23.37 -24.87 1.01
CA ARG A 124 -24.61 -24.21 0.54
C ARG A 124 -24.37 -22.90 -0.19
N PHE A 125 -23.23 -22.27 0.01
CA PHE A 125 -22.86 -21.00 -0.63
C PHE A 125 -21.41 -21.00 -1.11
N PRO A 126 -21.12 -20.68 -2.39
CA PRO A 126 -19.78 -20.75 -2.94
C PRO A 126 -18.99 -19.46 -2.74
N LEU A 127 -18.70 -19.06 -1.48
CA LEU A 127 -17.98 -17.82 -1.17
C LEU A 127 -16.65 -17.67 -1.92
N LEU A 128 -15.99 -18.79 -2.22
CA LEU A 128 -14.72 -18.78 -2.96
C LEU A 128 -14.83 -18.24 -4.39
N ALA A 129 -16.07 -18.16 -4.93
CA ALA A 129 -16.32 -17.57 -6.26
C ALA A 129 -16.51 -16.05 -6.24
N PHE A 130 -16.47 -15.42 -5.07
CA PHE A 130 -16.78 -14.01 -4.89
C PHE A 130 -15.57 -13.23 -4.41
N VAL A 131 -15.41 -11.98 -4.91
CA VAL A 131 -14.61 -10.95 -4.26
C VAL A 131 -15.38 -10.48 -3.03
N LEU A 132 -14.80 -10.67 -1.86
CA LEU A 132 -15.41 -10.21 -0.61
C LEU A 132 -15.02 -8.76 -0.35
N VAL A 133 -16.03 -7.88 -0.33
CA VAL A 133 -15.88 -6.46 0.03
C VAL A 133 -16.39 -6.27 1.45
N ASP A 134 -15.49 -6.37 2.41
CA ASP A 134 -15.79 -6.12 3.83
C ASP A 134 -15.08 -4.84 4.30
N PRO A 135 -15.82 -3.73 4.54
CA PRO A 135 -15.23 -2.50 5.05
C PRO A 135 -14.53 -2.66 6.40
N ASP A 136 -14.94 -3.65 7.21
CA ASP A 136 -14.27 -3.95 8.48
C ASP A 136 -12.90 -4.61 8.26
N GLU A 137 -12.77 -5.43 7.20
CA GLU A 137 -11.47 -5.99 6.79
C GLU A 137 -10.57 -4.93 6.19
N ILE A 138 -11.10 -4.08 5.31
CA ILE A 138 -10.37 -2.97 4.70
C ILE A 138 -9.76 -2.07 5.77
N ARG A 139 -10.55 -1.64 6.78
CA ARG A 139 -10.04 -0.74 7.83
C ARG A 139 -8.97 -1.38 8.71
N ARG A 140 -9.00 -2.70 8.91
CA ARG A 140 -7.95 -3.41 9.67
C ARG A 140 -6.58 -3.37 8.98
N GLN A 141 -6.56 -3.14 7.68
CA GLN A 141 -5.34 -3.01 6.90
C GLN A 141 -4.82 -1.55 6.85
N LEU A 142 -5.60 -0.59 7.33
CA LEU A 142 -5.15 0.78 7.47
C LEU A 142 -4.25 0.89 8.72
N PRO A 143 -3.02 1.40 8.60
CA PRO A 143 -2.06 1.44 9.70
C PRO A 143 -2.59 2.17 10.94
N GLU A 144 -3.28 3.30 10.75
CA GLU A 144 -3.84 4.11 11.82
C GLU A 144 -5.03 3.46 12.54
N TYR A 145 -5.65 2.43 11.96
CA TYR A 145 -6.77 1.75 12.63
C TYR A 145 -6.32 1.11 13.95
N SER A 146 -5.15 0.47 13.96
CA SER A 146 -4.58 -0.11 15.18
C SER A 146 -4.31 0.97 16.23
N TYR A 147 -3.81 2.12 15.80
CA TYR A 147 -3.60 3.28 16.68
C TYR A 147 -4.91 3.75 17.29
N PHE A 148 -5.98 3.92 16.49
CA PHE A 148 -7.28 4.33 16.99
C PHE A 148 -7.92 3.30 17.93
N VAL A 149 -7.77 2.00 17.65
CA VAL A 149 -8.27 0.94 18.54
C VAL A 149 -7.57 0.98 19.91
N GLU A 150 -6.27 1.25 19.94
CA GLU A 150 -5.50 1.32 21.17
C GLU A 150 -5.81 2.57 21.99
N HIS A 151 -5.94 3.74 21.34
CA HIS A 151 -6.08 5.03 22.04
C HIS A 151 -7.52 5.52 22.15
N ASN A 152 -8.39 5.13 21.21
CA ASN A 152 -9.77 5.59 21.14
C ASN A 152 -10.72 4.54 20.54
N PRO A 153 -10.91 3.39 21.23
CA PRO A 153 -11.62 2.22 20.69
C PRO A 153 -13.07 2.51 20.28
N GLU A 154 -13.75 3.44 20.94
CA GLU A 154 -15.14 3.80 20.62
C GLU A 154 -15.25 4.55 19.29
N LEU A 155 -14.25 5.33 18.94
CA LEU A 155 -14.22 6.14 17.72
C LEU A 155 -13.47 5.48 16.56
N ALA A 156 -12.65 4.45 16.81
CA ALA A 156 -11.82 3.80 15.78
C ALA A 156 -12.60 3.42 14.51
N GLY A 157 -13.83 2.93 14.68
CA GLY A 157 -14.72 2.59 13.57
C GLY A 157 -15.21 3.81 12.78
N GLU A 158 -15.49 4.92 13.44
CA GLU A 158 -15.93 6.16 12.77
C GLU A 158 -14.76 6.89 12.13
N MET A 159 -13.61 6.95 12.79
CA MET A 159 -12.39 7.58 12.29
C MET A 159 -11.86 6.98 10.98
N THR A 160 -12.21 5.73 10.67
CA THR A 160 -11.80 5.06 9.43
C THR A 160 -12.95 4.78 8.46
N ARG A 161 -14.18 5.18 8.79
CA ARG A 161 -15.39 4.81 8.07
C ARG A 161 -15.42 5.30 6.62
N LYS A 162 -15.11 6.57 6.40
CA LYS A 162 -15.21 7.18 5.07
C LYS A 162 -14.19 6.60 4.10
N GLU A 163 -12.94 6.46 4.52
CA GLU A 163 -11.92 5.87 3.67
C GLU A 163 -12.16 4.38 3.39
N ALA A 164 -12.56 3.61 4.40
CA ALA A 164 -12.93 2.21 4.17
C ALA A 164 -14.11 2.07 3.21
N GLY A 165 -15.09 2.98 3.26
CA GLY A 165 -16.19 3.06 2.31
C GLY A 165 -15.73 3.40 0.89
N TYR A 166 -14.86 4.38 0.74
CA TYR A 166 -14.23 4.75 -0.53
C TYR A 166 -13.51 3.56 -1.18
N MET A 167 -12.69 2.85 -0.40
CA MET A 167 -11.96 1.69 -0.88
C MET A 167 -12.90 0.52 -1.22
N ALA A 168 -13.97 0.32 -0.44
CA ALA A 168 -14.98 -0.69 -0.71
C ALA A 168 -15.69 -0.45 -2.05
N GLU A 169 -15.97 0.81 -2.39
CA GLU A 169 -16.55 1.18 -3.68
C GLU A 169 -15.58 0.90 -4.83
N ILE A 170 -14.30 1.30 -4.71
CA ILE A 170 -13.27 0.98 -5.71
C ILE A 170 -13.12 -0.54 -5.90
N LEU A 171 -13.06 -1.31 -4.82
CA LEU A 171 -12.94 -2.76 -4.87
C LEU A 171 -14.16 -3.42 -5.54
N THR A 172 -15.36 -2.92 -5.25
CA THR A 172 -16.60 -3.37 -5.90
C THR A 172 -16.54 -3.16 -7.40
N LEU A 173 -16.23 -1.93 -7.83
CA LEU A 173 -16.14 -1.59 -9.25
C LEU A 173 -15.00 -2.34 -9.95
N ALA A 174 -13.84 -2.49 -9.30
CA ALA A 174 -12.71 -3.27 -9.83
C ALA A 174 -13.08 -4.75 -10.01
N GLY A 175 -13.80 -5.34 -9.05
CA GLY A 175 -14.30 -6.71 -9.15
C GLY A 175 -15.26 -6.89 -10.33
N LEU A 176 -16.21 -5.98 -10.49
CA LEU A 176 -17.17 -6.00 -11.61
C LEU A 176 -16.49 -5.79 -12.96
N GLN A 177 -15.54 -4.85 -13.06
CA GLN A 177 -14.76 -4.63 -14.29
C GLN A 177 -13.89 -5.84 -14.66
N ALA A 178 -13.45 -6.61 -13.66
CA ALA A 178 -12.75 -7.87 -13.87
C ALA A 178 -13.70 -9.05 -14.20
N GLY A 179 -15.01 -8.80 -14.37
CA GLY A 179 -16.02 -9.82 -14.64
C GLY A 179 -16.22 -10.82 -13.52
N LYS A 180 -16.01 -10.41 -12.27
CA LYS A 180 -16.07 -11.30 -11.10
C LYS A 180 -17.37 -11.11 -10.32
N ASN A 181 -17.82 -12.18 -9.64
CA ASN A 181 -18.85 -12.03 -8.62
C ASN A 181 -18.30 -11.21 -7.45
N VAL A 182 -19.12 -10.34 -6.89
CA VAL A 182 -18.74 -9.48 -5.76
C VAL A 182 -19.76 -9.64 -4.63
N MET A 183 -19.27 -9.83 -3.41
CA MET A 183 -20.10 -9.79 -2.21
C MET A 183 -19.71 -8.62 -1.32
N VAL A 184 -20.67 -7.74 -1.06
CA VAL A 184 -20.49 -6.58 -0.18
C VAL A 184 -21.09 -6.90 1.19
N ASP A 185 -20.23 -7.03 2.22
CA ASP A 185 -20.69 -7.19 3.60
C ASP A 185 -21.03 -5.82 4.20
N GLY A 186 -22.30 -5.51 4.25
CA GLY A 186 -22.82 -4.24 4.72
C GLY A 186 -24.08 -4.39 5.56
N SER A 187 -24.56 -3.27 6.10
CA SER A 187 -25.86 -3.25 6.81
C SER A 187 -27.05 -3.04 5.88
N LEU A 188 -26.83 -2.47 4.72
CA LEU A 188 -27.86 -2.08 3.74
C LEU A 188 -28.96 -1.18 4.33
N ARG A 189 -28.61 -0.29 5.26
CA ARG A 189 -29.58 0.51 6.03
C ARG A 189 -30.08 1.77 5.32
N ASP A 190 -29.35 2.28 4.33
CA ASP A 190 -29.65 3.53 3.60
C ASP A 190 -30.33 3.20 2.27
N SER A 191 -31.66 3.05 2.29
CA SER A 191 -32.43 2.68 1.10
C SER A 191 -32.33 3.70 -0.02
N ASP A 192 -32.26 5.00 0.31
CA ASP A 192 -32.32 6.06 -0.70
C ASP A 192 -31.03 6.07 -1.53
N TRP A 193 -29.89 5.95 -0.87
CA TRP A 193 -28.60 5.83 -1.54
C TRP A 193 -28.51 4.54 -2.37
N TYR A 194 -28.91 3.39 -1.82
CA TYR A 194 -28.84 2.11 -2.54
C TYR A 194 -29.77 2.03 -3.74
N GLN A 195 -30.94 2.68 -3.73
CA GLN A 195 -31.80 2.77 -4.93
C GLN A 195 -31.06 3.43 -6.10
N ILE A 196 -30.40 4.57 -5.82
CA ILE A 196 -29.63 5.29 -6.82
C ILE A 196 -28.44 4.44 -7.29
N TYR A 197 -27.73 3.82 -6.38
CA TYR A 197 -26.57 2.98 -6.65
C TYR A 197 -26.92 1.76 -7.51
N PHE A 198 -28.00 1.04 -7.21
CA PHE A 198 -28.46 -0.09 -8.04
C PHE A 198 -28.82 0.34 -9.46
N ALA A 199 -29.50 1.47 -9.60
CA ALA A 199 -29.84 2.00 -10.91
C ALA A 199 -28.60 2.41 -11.72
N GLN A 200 -27.61 2.98 -11.06
CA GLN A 200 -26.32 3.31 -11.68
C GLN A 200 -25.57 2.05 -12.11
N LEU A 201 -25.42 1.06 -11.26
CA LEU A 201 -24.74 -0.20 -11.58
C LEU A 201 -25.37 -0.91 -12.78
N ARG A 202 -26.70 -0.99 -12.84
CA ARG A 202 -27.40 -1.60 -13.98
C ARG A 202 -27.22 -0.84 -15.28
N ARG A 203 -27.01 0.47 -15.22
CA ARG A 203 -26.72 1.29 -16.38
C ARG A 203 -25.28 1.13 -16.88
N GLU A 204 -24.32 0.93 -15.95
CA GLU A 204 -22.90 0.86 -16.26
C GLU A 204 -22.42 -0.57 -16.59
N TYR A 205 -23.07 -1.59 -16.03
CA TYR A 205 -22.70 -3.00 -16.20
C TYR A 205 -23.85 -3.78 -16.77
N ASP A 206 -23.82 -4.04 -18.07
CA ASP A 206 -24.82 -4.83 -18.75
C ASP A 206 -24.77 -6.30 -18.26
N GLY A 207 -25.94 -6.88 -17.98
CA GLY A 207 -26.07 -8.26 -17.49
C GLY A 207 -25.73 -8.47 -16.02
N ILE A 208 -25.46 -7.42 -15.23
CA ILE A 208 -25.25 -7.56 -13.79
C ILE A 208 -26.50 -8.07 -13.10
N ARG A 209 -26.32 -9.03 -12.18
CA ARG A 209 -27.38 -9.51 -11.29
C ARG A 209 -27.13 -9.01 -9.86
N ILE A 210 -28.16 -8.46 -9.25
CA ILE A 210 -28.11 -7.94 -7.87
C ILE A 210 -28.89 -8.87 -6.96
N ALA A 211 -28.25 -9.30 -5.86
CA ALA A 211 -28.90 -10.10 -4.83
C ALA A 211 -28.78 -9.45 -3.46
N ILE A 212 -29.80 -9.66 -2.62
CA ILE A 212 -29.80 -9.23 -1.22
C ILE A 212 -30.04 -10.45 -0.32
N LEU A 213 -29.07 -10.72 0.56
CA LEU A 213 -29.18 -11.72 1.63
C LEU A 213 -29.44 -10.99 2.94
N HIS A 214 -30.67 -11.01 3.42
CA HIS A 214 -31.06 -10.37 4.67
C HIS A 214 -30.87 -11.34 5.84
N ILE A 215 -29.85 -11.13 6.66
CA ILE A 215 -29.58 -11.91 7.86
C ILE A 215 -30.29 -11.25 9.04
N ASP A 216 -31.26 -11.95 9.56
CA ASP A 216 -32.09 -11.53 10.70
C ASP A 216 -31.77 -12.37 11.94
N ALA A 217 -31.83 -11.74 13.10
CA ALA A 217 -31.66 -12.39 14.39
C ALA A 217 -32.48 -11.65 15.47
N PRO A 218 -32.91 -12.31 16.54
CA PRO A 218 -33.60 -11.69 17.65
C PRO A 218 -32.81 -10.49 18.21
N ARG A 219 -33.54 -9.39 18.51
CA ARG A 219 -32.96 -8.13 18.98
C ARG A 219 -31.96 -8.31 20.12
N ASP A 220 -32.36 -9.10 21.15
CA ASP A 220 -31.52 -9.30 22.33
C ASP A 220 -30.22 -10.06 21.97
N ALA A 221 -30.30 -11.03 21.06
CA ALA A 221 -29.14 -11.75 20.57
C ALA A 221 -28.18 -10.83 19.79
N VAL A 222 -28.71 -9.91 18.99
CA VAL A 222 -27.92 -8.90 18.27
C VAL A 222 -27.17 -8.00 19.23
N ILE A 223 -27.84 -7.50 20.27
CA ILE A 223 -27.25 -6.61 21.29
C ILE A 223 -26.15 -7.36 22.07
N GLN A 224 -26.44 -8.58 22.50
CA GLN A 224 -25.47 -9.39 23.25
C GLN A 224 -24.22 -9.70 22.42
N ARG A 225 -24.39 -10.17 21.19
CA ARG A 225 -23.27 -10.47 20.27
C ARG A 225 -22.43 -9.22 19.92
N ALA A 226 -23.09 -8.05 19.79
CA ALA A 226 -22.38 -6.80 19.54
C ALA A 226 -21.50 -6.41 20.73
N LYS A 227 -21.99 -6.63 21.98
CA LYS A 227 -21.24 -6.40 23.21
C LYS A 227 -20.05 -7.36 23.33
N GLU A 228 -20.27 -8.67 23.19
CA GLU A 228 -19.23 -9.70 23.24
C GLU A 228 -18.12 -9.46 22.22
N ARG A 229 -18.50 -9.04 20.99
CA ARG A 229 -17.55 -8.67 19.96
C ARG A 229 -16.73 -7.43 20.35
N GLY A 230 -17.36 -6.44 20.98
CA GLY A 230 -16.70 -5.24 21.50
C GLY A 230 -15.63 -5.59 22.53
N GLU A 231 -15.96 -6.47 23.48
CA GLU A 231 -15.06 -6.97 24.52
C GLU A 231 -13.88 -7.77 23.92
N ALA A 232 -14.14 -8.59 22.89
CA ALA A 232 -13.13 -9.43 22.26
C ALA A 232 -12.19 -8.67 21.31
N THR A 233 -12.68 -7.60 20.65
CA THR A 233 -11.93 -6.91 19.58
C THR A 233 -11.48 -5.50 19.94
N GLY A 234 -11.85 -5.00 21.10
CA GLY A 234 -11.65 -3.60 21.51
C GLY A 234 -12.55 -2.59 20.76
N ARG A 235 -13.34 -3.04 19.77
CA ARG A 235 -14.22 -2.16 18.99
C ARG A 235 -15.61 -2.08 19.60
N VAL A 236 -15.91 -0.99 20.27
CA VAL A 236 -17.24 -0.73 20.86
C VAL A 236 -18.16 -0.09 19.83
N ILE A 237 -19.36 -0.66 19.67
CA ILE A 237 -20.41 -0.08 18.83
C ILE A 237 -21.35 0.72 19.73
N PRO A 238 -21.51 2.04 19.51
CA PRO A 238 -22.45 2.83 20.29
C PRO A 238 -23.88 2.26 20.23
N MET A 239 -24.51 2.09 21.37
CA MET A 239 -25.85 1.49 21.48
C MET A 239 -26.88 2.22 20.59
N LYS A 240 -26.79 3.54 20.50
CA LYS A 240 -27.65 4.35 19.63
C LYS A 240 -27.55 3.91 18.16
N THR A 241 -26.33 3.70 17.67
CA THR A 241 -26.07 3.25 16.29
C THR A 241 -26.63 1.85 16.05
N LEU A 242 -26.51 0.96 17.03
CA LEU A 242 -27.02 -0.40 16.95
C LEU A 242 -28.56 -0.42 16.89
N LEU A 243 -29.22 0.35 17.74
CA LEU A 243 -30.67 0.45 17.76
C LEU A 243 -31.23 1.07 16.48
N MET A 244 -30.58 2.10 15.96
CA MET A 244 -30.92 2.68 14.65
C MET A 244 -30.81 1.64 13.52
N ALA A 245 -29.76 0.84 13.51
CA ALA A 245 -29.59 -0.20 12.49
C ALA A 245 -30.70 -1.27 12.58
N LEU A 246 -31.08 -1.69 13.80
CA LEU A 246 -32.17 -2.66 14.01
C LEU A 246 -33.53 -2.15 13.50
N GLU A 247 -33.74 -0.83 13.46
CA GLU A 247 -34.95 -0.23 12.91
C GLU A 247 -34.88 0.01 11.41
N GLN A 248 -33.74 0.52 10.93
CA GLN A 248 -33.57 0.98 9.54
C GLN A 248 -33.43 -0.20 8.58
N VAL A 249 -32.64 -1.25 8.94
CA VAL A 249 -32.39 -2.37 8.04
C VAL A 249 -33.68 -3.06 7.56
N PRO A 250 -34.63 -3.45 8.40
CA PRO A 250 -35.86 -4.08 7.93
C PRO A 250 -36.69 -3.18 7.00
N ARG A 251 -36.68 -1.86 7.23
CA ARG A 251 -37.35 -0.89 6.35
C ARG A 251 -36.66 -0.80 5.01
N SER A 252 -35.34 -0.70 5.02
CA SER A 252 -34.51 -0.60 3.82
C SER A 252 -34.63 -1.83 2.93
N VAL A 253 -34.52 -3.05 3.48
CA VAL A 253 -34.64 -4.28 2.68
C VAL A 253 -36.05 -4.48 2.11
N LYS A 254 -37.09 -3.96 2.75
CA LYS A 254 -38.45 -3.96 2.20
C LYS A 254 -38.58 -3.11 0.94
N ILE A 255 -37.79 -2.01 0.86
CA ILE A 255 -37.76 -1.10 -0.29
C ILE A 255 -36.85 -1.67 -1.39
N LEU A 256 -35.69 -2.20 -1.01
CA LEU A 256 -34.64 -2.62 -1.95
C LEU A 256 -34.85 -4.04 -2.50
N GLY A 257 -35.52 -4.92 -1.75
CA GLY A 257 -35.79 -6.31 -2.17
C GLY A 257 -36.43 -6.41 -3.54
N PRO A 258 -37.51 -5.66 -3.84
CA PRO A 258 -38.15 -5.67 -5.15
C PRO A 258 -37.27 -5.14 -6.30
N LEU A 259 -36.16 -4.45 -6.01
CA LEU A 259 -35.22 -3.93 -6.99
C LEU A 259 -34.06 -4.89 -7.28
N ALA A 260 -33.94 -5.96 -6.49
CA ALA A 260 -32.93 -7.00 -6.68
C ALA A 260 -33.45 -8.13 -7.58
N ASP A 261 -32.56 -8.83 -8.28
CA ASP A 261 -32.90 -10.01 -9.07
C ASP A 261 -33.15 -11.22 -8.17
N TYR A 262 -32.56 -11.20 -6.98
CA TYR A 262 -32.77 -12.21 -5.96
C TYR A 262 -32.79 -11.58 -4.56
N PHE A 263 -33.74 -11.99 -3.74
CA PHE A 263 -33.87 -11.60 -2.34
C PHE A 263 -34.23 -12.81 -1.48
N CYS A 264 -33.52 -13.03 -0.41
CA CYS A 264 -33.94 -13.98 0.63
C CYS A 264 -33.67 -13.44 2.04
N LYS A 265 -34.37 -14.03 2.99
CA LYS A 265 -34.17 -13.80 4.42
C LYS A 265 -33.63 -15.05 5.08
N LEU A 266 -32.56 -14.88 5.85
CA LEU A 266 -31.90 -15.94 6.60
C LEU A 266 -32.05 -15.65 8.09
N ASN A 267 -32.63 -16.57 8.85
CA ASN A 267 -32.79 -16.44 10.29
C ASN A 267 -31.59 -17.06 11.02
N ASN A 268 -30.90 -16.25 11.82
CA ASN A 268 -29.75 -16.65 12.63
C ASN A 268 -30.07 -16.54 14.13
N ALA A 269 -31.10 -17.26 14.57
CA ALA A 269 -31.45 -17.31 15.98
C ALA A 269 -30.46 -18.16 16.80
N PRO A 270 -30.13 -17.76 18.05
CA PRO A 270 -29.26 -18.54 18.92
C PRO A 270 -29.77 -19.96 19.16
N GLY A 271 -28.86 -20.94 19.09
CA GLY A 271 -29.17 -22.35 19.36
C GLY A 271 -30.02 -23.06 18.30
N LYS A 272 -30.25 -22.43 17.15
CA LYS A 272 -30.93 -23.02 16.00
C LYS A 272 -29.99 -23.08 14.79
N GLU A 273 -30.29 -24.00 13.87
CA GLU A 273 -29.67 -23.98 12.54
C GLU A 273 -30.13 -22.72 11.77
N ILE A 274 -29.34 -22.30 10.81
CA ILE A 274 -29.66 -21.18 9.93
C ILE A 274 -30.83 -21.60 9.04
N GLU A 275 -31.93 -20.87 9.13
CA GLU A 275 -33.16 -21.13 8.38
C GLU A 275 -33.25 -20.19 7.18
N LEU A 276 -33.53 -20.77 5.99
CA LEU A 276 -33.89 -20.02 4.80
C LEU A 276 -35.39 -19.71 4.84
N ILE A 277 -35.74 -18.42 4.92
CA ILE A 277 -37.13 -17.96 4.97
C ILE A 277 -37.48 -17.36 3.60
N LYS A 278 -37.98 -18.21 2.72
CA LYS A 278 -38.52 -17.81 1.42
C LYS A 278 -39.53 -18.85 0.97
N GLU A 279 -40.71 -18.40 0.54
CA GLU A 279 -41.75 -19.31 0.02
C GLU A 279 -41.23 -20.09 -1.18
N ASP A 280 -41.52 -21.40 -1.23
CA ASP A 280 -41.19 -22.32 -2.31
C ASP A 280 -39.69 -22.46 -2.65
N GLU A 281 -38.78 -22.10 -1.79
CA GLU A 281 -37.34 -22.28 -1.98
C GLU A 281 -36.72 -23.16 -0.90
N ASP A 282 -36.03 -24.21 -1.35
CA ASP A 282 -35.18 -25.05 -0.51
C ASP A 282 -33.68 -24.72 -0.68
N TRP A 283 -32.84 -25.37 0.13
CA TRP A 283 -31.41 -25.16 0.07
C TRP A 283 -30.76 -25.60 -1.24
N ASP A 284 -31.31 -26.58 -1.92
CA ASP A 284 -30.80 -27.06 -3.20
C ASP A 284 -31.07 -26.03 -4.31
N THR A 285 -32.27 -25.47 -4.33
CA THR A 285 -32.65 -24.37 -5.23
C THR A 285 -31.79 -23.11 -4.98
N PHE A 286 -31.59 -22.74 -3.71
CA PHE A 286 -30.70 -21.65 -3.34
C PHE A 286 -29.27 -21.87 -3.85
N GLN A 287 -28.73 -23.11 -3.69
CA GLN A 287 -27.38 -23.44 -4.13
C GLN A 287 -27.26 -23.40 -5.66
N MET A 288 -28.24 -23.99 -6.37
CA MET A 288 -28.24 -24.04 -7.83
C MET A 288 -28.21 -22.65 -8.47
N LEU A 289 -28.88 -21.67 -7.87
CA LEU A 289 -28.90 -20.28 -8.33
C LEU A 289 -27.49 -19.70 -8.54
N TRP A 290 -26.58 -19.96 -7.62
CA TRP A 290 -25.23 -19.39 -7.63
C TRP A 290 -24.29 -20.07 -8.63
N PHE A 291 -24.55 -21.33 -8.99
CA PHE A 291 -23.72 -22.08 -9.92
C PHE A 291 -24.14 -21.96 -11.39
N GLN A 292 -25.37 -21.57 -11.68
CA GLN A 292 -25.90 -21.49 -13.04
C GLN A 292 -25.19 -20.49 -13.94
N THR A 293 -24.62 -19.43 -13.37
CA THR A 293 -23.97 -18.34 -14.10
C THR A 293 -22.47 -18.51 -14.29
N CYS A 294 -21.88 -19.62 -13.82
CA CYS A 294 -20.45 -19.87 -13.96
C CYS A 294 -20.09 -20.42 -15.35
N ALA A 295 -19.15 -19.77 -16.03
CA ALA A 295 -18.50 -20.30 -17.21
C ALA A 295 -17.31 -21.18 -16.81
N TRP A 296 -17.34 -22.47 -17.18
CA TRP A 296 -16.28 -23.42 -16.85
C TRP A 296 -15.26 -23.50 -17.98
N VAL A 297 -14.00 -23.23 -17.66
CA VAL A 297 -12.87 -23.35 -18.61
C VAL A 297 -12.17 -24.69 -18.37
N PRO A 298 -11.95 -25.52 -19.43
CA PRO A 298 -11.24 -26.79 -19.29
C PRO A 298 -9.85 -26.58 -18.68
N GLY A 299 -9.58 -27.30 -17.60
CA GLY A 299 -8.29 -27.26 -16.93
C GLY A 299 -7.18 -27.82 -17.84
N LYS A 300 -6.02 -27.20 -17.89
CA LYS A 300 -4.82 -27.82 -18.44
C LYS A 300 -4.52 -29.04 -17.59
N LYS A 301 -4.52 -30.26 -18.20
CA LYS A 301 -4.16 -31.52 -17.53
C LYS A 301 -2.80 -31.32 -16.85
N LYS A 302 -2.79 -31.13 -15.54
CA LYS A 302 -1.55 -31.21 -14.75
C LYS A 302 -1.13 -32.68 -14.79
N GLN A 303 0.10 -32.95 -15.22
CA GLN A 303 0.68 -34.30 -15.10
C GLN A 303 0.56 -34.75 -13.63
N PRO A 304 0.19 -36.00 -13.39
CA PRO A 304 -0.04 -36.48 -12.05
C PRO A 304 1.26 -36.46 -11.25
N PHE A 305 1.32 -35.62 -10.22
CA PHE A 305 2.30 -35.78 -9.16
C PHE A 305 1.99 -37.07 -8.44
N SER A 306 2.84 -38.07 -8.64
CA SER A 306 2.71 -39.39 -8.07
C SER A 306 2.60 -39.38 -6.55
N ARG A 307 1.64 -40.18 -6.05
CA ARG A 307 1.34 -40.54 -4.67
C ARG A 307 0.33 -39.69 -3.90
N ARG A 308 -0.98 -40.06 -4.12
CA ARG A 308 -1.90 -40.33 -3.01
C ARG A 308 -2.97 -41.29 -3.47
N ARG A 309 -3.21 -42.31 -2.62
CA ARG A 309 -4.09 -43.45 -2.85
C ARG A 309 -5.49 -43.04 -3.29
N SER A 310 -5.94 -43.62 -4.40
CA SER A 310 -7.33 -43.64 -4.85
C SER A 310 -8.18 -44.47 -3.87
N VAL A 311 -9.24 -43.86 -3.35
CA VAL A 311 -10.35 -44.61 -2.77
C VAL A 311 -11.37 -44.78 -3.90
N ASN A 312 -11.50 -46.00 -4.37
CA ASN A 312 -12.54 -46.41 -5.31
C ASN A 312 -13.91 -46.32 -4.64
N TRP A 313 -14.80 -45.58 -5.26
CA TRP A 313 -16.24 -45.72 -5.02
C TRP A 313 -16.87 -46.22 -6.32
N SER A 314 -17.30 -47.46 -6.28
CA SER A 314 -18.10 -48.06 -7.31
C SER A 314 -19.58 -47.92 -7.00
N SER A 315 -20.31 -47.69 -8.05
CA SER A 315 -21.65 -48.22 -8.42
C SER A 315 -22.89 -47.36 -8.16
N ASP A 316 -23.43 -47.04 -9.28
CA ASP A 316 -24.82 -47.31 -9.75
C ASP A 316 -25.98 -46.64 -9.02
N THR A 317 -26.60 -45.73 -9.71
CA THR A 317 -27.99 -45.77 -10.21
C THR A 317 -28.51 -44.36 -10.58
N GLY A 318 -29.06 -44.23 -11.78
CA GLY A 318 -30.26 -43.43 -12.09
C GLY A 318 -30.09 -41.95 -12.39
N ASP A 319 -30.30 -41.60 -13.63
CA ASP A 319 -30.44 -40.30 -14.24
C ASP A 319 -31.18 -39.24 -13.39
N LYS A 320 -30.42 -38.31 -12.84
CA LYS A 320 -30.83 -36.93 -12.53
C LYS A 320 -29.64 -36.00 -12.89
N PRO A 321 -29.86 -34.75 -13.28
CA PRO A 321 -28.77 -33.92 -13.76
C PRO A 321 -27.73 -33.68 -12.65
N GLU A 322 -26.60 -34.30 -12.85
CA GLU A 322 -25.46 -34.44 -11.91
C GLU A 322 -24.60 -33.18 -11.81
N LEU A 323 -25.21 -32.03 -11.53
CA LEU A 323 -24.45 -30.82 -11.21
C LEU A 323 -24.02 -30.78 -9.73
N ASP A 324 -24.77 -31.45 -8.87
CA ASP A 324 -24.68 -31.33 -7.42
C ASP A 324 -23.54 -32.09 -6.75
N LYS A 325 -22.97 -33.07 -7.40
CA LYS A 325 -21.89 -33.88 -6.82
C LYS A 325 -20.49 -33.48 -7.30
N ARG A 326 -20.37 -32.48 -8.17
CA ARG A 326 -19.11 -32.13 -8.83
C ARG A 326 -18.20 -31.22 -8.03
N LEU A 327 -18.71 -30.51 -7.05
CA LEU A 327 -17.92 -29.72 -6.12
C LEU A 327 -17.62 -30.58 -4.91
N SER A 328 -16.55 -31.34 -4.96
CA SER A 328 -16.17 -32.14 -3.80
C SER A 328 -15.89 -31.22 -2.62
N ILE A 329 -16.67 -31.40 -1.56
CA ILE A 329 -16.54 -30.72 -0.25
C ILE A 329 -15.06 -30.76 0.24
N PHE A 330 -14.31 -31.79 -0.15
CA PHE A 330 -12.89 -31.96 0.18
C PHE A 330 -11.96 -30.99 -0.58
N ALA A 331 -12.21 -30.72 -1.86
CA ALA A 331 -11.40 -29.76 -2.61
C ALA A 331 -11.69 -28.32 -2.17
N MET A 332 -12.94 -28.02 -1.81
CA MET A 332 -13.32 -26.76 -1.18
C MET A 332 -12.71 -26.62 0.23
N LYS A 333 -12.72 -27.67 1.06
CA LYS A 333 -12.12 -27.64 2.40
C LYS A 333 -10.62 -27.38 2.38
N ASP A 334 -9.87 -27.97 1.49
CA ASP A 334 -8.41 -27.82 1.44
C ASP A 334 -7.98 -26.45 0.90
N ARG A 335 -8.68 -25.91 -0.10
CA ARG A 335 -8.49 -24.53 -0.59
C ARG A 335 -9.00 -23.49 0.40
N ARG A 336 -10.11 -23.77 1.06
CA ARG A 336 -10.66 -22.93 2.08
C ARG A 336 -9.73 -22.81 3.30
N GLN A 337 -9.11 -23.90 3.74
CA GLN A 337 -8.08 -23.83 4.78
C GLN A 337 -6.90 -22.95 4.35
N ARG A 338 -6.57 -22.88 3.07
CA ARG A 338 -5.53 -21.96 2.53
C ARG A 338 -6.04 -20.53 2.38
N SER A 339 -7.26 -20.33 1.89
CA SER A 339 -7.89 -19.01 1.79
C SER A 339 -8.30 -18.44 3.14
N MET A 340 -8.87 -19.28 4.03
CA MET A 340 -9.20 -18.87 5.40
C MET A 340 -7.96 -18.74 6.29
N ARG A 341 -6.87 -19.47 6.02
CA ARG A 341 -5.57 -19.17 6.66
C ARG A 341 -5.01 -17.83 6.18
N GLY A 342 -5.36 -17.37 4.99
CA GLY A 342 -5.13 -16.00 4.52
C GLY A 342 -6.05 -14.98 5.19
N LEU A 343 -7.36 -15.29 5.32
CA LEU A 343 -8.38 -14.44 5.92
C LEU A 343 -8.36 -14.48 7.47
N THR A 344 -7.97 -15.60 8.08
CA THR A 344 -7.86 -15.75 9.56
C THR A 344 -6.48 -15.46 10.10
N ARG A 345 -5.47 -15.28 9.26
CA ARG A 345 -4.27 -14.59 9.67
C ARG A 345 -4.65 -13.11 9.78
N GLN A 346 -5.28 -12.75 10.89
CA GLN A 346 -5.26 -11.38 11.36
C GLN A 346 -3.78 -10.95 11.33
N LYS A 347 -3.39 -10.25 10.27
CA LYS A 347 -2.20 -9.43 10.30
C LYS A 347 -2.53 -8.34 11.31
N SER A 348 -2.36 -8.64 12.60
CA SER A 348 -2.39 -7.63 13.63
C SER A 348 -1.17 -6.76 13.39
N TYR A 349 -1.39 -5.61 12.82
CA TYR A 349 -0.42 -4.55 12.73
C TYR A 349 0.02 -4.19 14.14
N SER A 350 1.27 -4.41 14.46
CA SER A 350 1.82 -3.98 15.73
C SER A 350 2.53 -2.64 15.54
N LEU A 351 2.03 -1.61 16.21
CA LEU A 351 2.67 -0.29 16.25
C LEU A 351 4.05 -0.29 16.91
N HIS A 352 4.36 -1.37 17.65
CA HIS A 352 5.65 -1.52 18.34
C HIS A 352 6.62 -2.43 17.58
N SER A 353 6.24 -2.90 16.39
CA SER A 353 7.08 -3.74 15.54
C SER A 353 7.55 -2.97 14.32
N ALA A 354 8.79 -3.23 13.90
CA ALA A 354 9.34 -2.63 12.69
C ALA A 354 8.59 -3.07 11.42
N THR A 355 8.61 -2.25 10.38
CA THR A 355 7.91 -2.54 9.12
C THR A 355 8.37 -3.84 8.48
N ASP A 356 9.67 -4.17 8.58
CA ASP A 356 10.22 -5.42 8.08
C ASP A 356 9.72 -6.66 8.85
N GLN A 357 9.24 -6.50 10.08
CA GLN A 357 8.61 -7.56 10.87
C GLN A 357 7.12 -7.67 10.57
N ASN A 358 6.42 -6.53 10.50
CA ASN A 358 5.00 -6.47 10.22
C ASN A 358 4.66 -7.04 8.83
N HIS A 359 5.55 -6.86 7.85
CA HIS A 359 5.34 -7.26 6.45
C HIS A 359 6.22 -8.42 5.99
N LYS A 360 6.86 -9.12 6.93
CA LYS A 360 7.72 -10.27 6.61
C LYS A 360 6.95 -11.38 5.92
N SER A 361 7.52 -11.91 4.83
CA SER A 361 7.09 -13.15 4.19
C SER A 361 8.04 -14.29 4.54
N ILE A 362 7.47 -15.46 4.80
CA ILE A 362 8.27 -16.70 4.99
C ILE A 362 8.66 -17.28 3.62
N ASP A 363 7.82 -17.04 2.61
CA ASP A 363 8.04 -17.53 1.25
C ASP A 363 9.04 -16.63 0.52
N MET A 364 10.08 -17.24 -0.06
CA MET A 364 11.08 -16.54 -0.87
C MET A 364 10.57 -16.36 -2.30
N THR A 365 9.38 -15.77 -2.44
CA THR A 365 8.76 -15.45 -3.72
C THR A 365 8.85 -13.94 -3.98
N PHE A 366 9.26 -13.57 -5.20
CA PHE A 366 9.50 -12.20 -5.59
C PHE A 366 8.54 -11.77 -6.70
N TYR A 367 7.90 -10.63 -6.50
CA TYR A 367 6.85 -10.11 -7.36
C TYR A 367 7.23 -8.76 -7.97
N GLY A 368 6.50 -8.36 -9.00
CA GLY A 368 6.60 -7.06 -9.63
C GLY A 368 7.79 -6.87 -10.57
N PRO A 369 7.95 -5.65 -11.13
CA PRO A 369 8.97 -5.34 -12.13
C PRO A 369 10.41 -5.48 -11.60
N TYR A 370 10.63 -5.26 -10.30
CA TYR A 370 11.93 -5.36 -9.66
C TYR A 370 12.21 -6.73 -9.02
N SER A 371 11.40 -7.75 -9.33
CA SER A 371 11.57 -9.12 -8.81
C SER A 371 12.95 -9.71 -9.12
N HIS A 372 13.57 -9.35 -10.25
CA HIS A 372 14.90 -9.80 -10.62
C HIS A 372 15.99 -9.20 -9.72
N ILE A 373 15.88 -7.92 -9.33
CA ILE A 373 16.78 -7.27 -8.38
C ILE A 373 16.60 -7.87 -6.98
N ARG A 374 15.37 -8.10 -6.56
CA ARG A 374 15.09 -8.74 -5.26
C ARG A 374 15.78 -10.10 -5.11
N LYS A 375 15.92 -10.87 -6.20
CA LYS A 375 16.60 -12.19 -6.16
C LYS A 375 18.08 -12.11 -5.83
N THR A 376 18.74 -10.97 -6.05
CA THR A 376 20.18 -10.77 -5.82
C THR A 376 20.49 -10.13 -4.46
N MET A 377 19.45 -9.75 -3.69
CA MET A 377 19.62 -9.10 -2.40
C MET A 377 20.14 -10.06 -1.33
N ASP A 378 20.88 -9.52 -0.35
CA ASP A 378 21.35 -10.29 0.81
C ASP A 378 20.22 -10.56 1.82
N TYR A 379 19.65 -11.76 1.79
CA TYR A 379 18.63 -12.22 2.74
C TYR A 379 19.23 -12.78 4.05
N GLY A 380 20.52 -12.74 4.23
CA GLY A 380 21.16 -12.87 5.55
C GLY A 380 20.91 -11.64 6.42
N TYR A 381 20.85 -10.47 5.76
CA TYR A 381 20.54 -9.20 6.43
C TYR A 381 19.07 -8.77 6.26
N HIS A 382 18.53 -8.80 5.05
CA HIS A 382 17.17 -8.38 4.75
C HIS A 382 16.13 -9.48 5.01
N ASN A 383 14.90 -9.08 5.25
CA ASN A 383 13.76 -9.98 5.19
C ASN A 383 13.14 -9.96 3.79
N ASN A 384 12.48 -11.06 3.37
CA ASN A 384 11.55 -10.97 2.26
C ASN A 384 10.21 -10.43 2.75
N TYR A 385 9.48 -9.79 1.85
CA TYR A 385 8.23 -9.09 2.15
C TYR A 385 7.04 -9.78 1.50
N THR A 386 5.84 -9.54 2.05
CA THR A 386 4.60 -10.01 1.41
C THR A 386 4.46 -9.42 0.00
N LYS A 387 3.69 -10.08 -0.85
CA LYS A 387 3.47 -9.66 -2.23
C LYS A 387 2.97 -8.22 -2.33
N GLU A 388 2.01 -7.88 -1.49
CA GLU A 388 1.38 -6.57 -1.43
C GLU A 388 2.40 -5.50 -1.02
N ARG A 389 3.26 -5.84 -0.03
CA ARG A 389 4.31 -4.92 0.38
C ARG A 389 5.35 -4.71 -0.71
N GLN A 390 5.69 -5.75 -1.47
CA GLN A 390 6.58 -5.61 -2.62
C GLN A 390 5.99 -4.67 -3.69
N TRP A 391 4.68 -4.69 -3.93
CA TRP A 391 4.03 -3.74 -4.84
C TRP A 391 4.10 -2.28 -4.35
N LEU A 392 3.89 -2.05 -3.05
CA LEU A 392 4.07 -0.72 -2.46
C LEU A 392 5.53 -0.24 -2.62
N GLN A 393 6.48 -1.13 -2.36
CA GLN A 393 7.91 -0.84 -2.57
C GLN A 393 8.19 -0.52 -4.05
N ASP A 394 7.61 -1.25 -4.99
CA ASP A 394 7.73 -0.99 -6.43
C ASP A 394 7.21 0.40 -6.80
N ALA A 395 6.08 0.81 -6.21
CA ALA A 395 5.53 2.13 -6.44
C ALA A 395 6.47 3.25 -5.94
N ILE A 396 7.11 3.06 -4.79
CA ILE A 396 8.12 4.00 -4.24
C ILE A 396 9.35 4.04 -5.15
N VAL A 397 9.84 2.89 -5.60
CA VAL A 397 10.97 2.78 -6.54
C VAL A 397 10.65 3.50 -7.85
N ASP A 398 9.50 3.21 -8.45
CA ASP A 398 9.03 3.84 -9.70
C ASP A 398 8.92 5.35 -9.59
N ASP A 399 8.38 5.85 -8.49
CA ASP A 399 8.24 7.29 -8.25
C ASP A 399 9.61 7.98 -8.16
N THR A 400 10.53 7.37 -7.40
CA THR A 400 11.89 7.89 -7.27
C THR A 400 12.62 7.90 -8.62
N LEU A 401 12.47 6.84 -9.43
CA LEU A 401 13.08 6.76 -10.77
C LEU A 401 12.43 7.72 -11.79
N LYS A 402 11.13 8.04 -11.63
CA LYS A 402 10.40 8.98 -12.51
C LYS A 402 10.64 10.44 -12.16
N SER A 403 10.87 10.77 -10.89
CA SER A 403 11.21 12.14 -10.46
C SER A 403 12.49 12.68 -11.10
N TYR A 404 13.31 11.76 -11.63
CA TYR A 404 14.48 11.99 -12.45
C TYR A 404 14.21 12.60 -13.85
N ASN A 405 13.00 12.79 -14.32
CA ASN A 405 12.71 13.37 -15.65
C ASN A 405 13.12 14.86 -15.73
N GLY A 406 14.39 15.13 -15.48
CA GLY A 406 15.05 16.36 -15.88
C GLY A 406 14.92 16.50 -17.39
N LYS A 407 14.18 17.50 -17.85
CA LYS A 407 14.27 18.00 -19.21
C LYS A 407 15.71 18.47 -19.42
N GLY A 408 16.58 17.54 -19.79
CA GLY A 408 17.86 17.90 -20.39
C GLY A 408 17.54 18.77 -21.60
N THR A 409 18.26 19.85 -21.75
CA THR A 409 18.11 20.87 -22.80
C THR A 409 18.17 20.34 -24.23
N ASN A 410 18.30 19.03 -24.45
CA ASN A 410 18.40 18.42 -25.80
C ASN A 410 17.72 17.05 -25.92
N GLY A 411 16.55 16.80 -25.33
CA GLY A 411 15.57 15.81 -25.84
C GLY A 411 16.00 14.35 -26.10
N ALA A 412 17.24 13.97 -25.91
CA ALA A 412 17.74 12.61 -26.08
C ALA A 412 18.27 12.08 -24.75
N ALA A 413 17.70 10.96 -24.29
CA ALA A 413 18.29 10.17 -23.21
C ALA A 413 19.65 9.65 -23.68
N ALA A 414 20.73 10.37 -23.38
CA ALA A 414 22.08 9.88 -23.61
C ALA A 414 22.31 8.69 -22.67
N THR A 415 22.50 7.51 -23.23
CA THR A 415 23.01 6.35 -22.49
C THR A 415 24.44 6.70 -22.07
N LEU A 416 24.63 6.84 -20.75
CA LEU A 416 25.95 7.16 -20.20
C LEU A 416 26.88 5.97 -20.33
N THR A 417 28.12 6.22 -20.75
CA THR A 417 29.15 5.19 -20.83
C THR A 417 29.59 4.73 -19.44
N ASP A 418 29.76 5.66 -18.51
CA ASP A 418 30.27 5.43 -17.16
C ASP A 418 29.35 6.09 -16.13
N PRO A 419 28.31 5.40 -15.64
CA PRO A 419 27.41 5.99 -14.63
C PRO A 419 28.15 6.16 -13.29
N TRP A 420 27.93 7.30 -12.66
CA TRP A 420 28.44 7.57 -11.33
C TRP A 420 27.42 7.15 -10.27
N ILE A 421 27.91 6.52 -9.19
CA ILE A 421 27.21 6.46 -7.91
C ILE A 421 27.96 7.32 -6.88
N VAL A 422 27.31 8.35 -6.40
CA VAL A 422 27.89 9.35 -5.52
C VAL A 422 27.28 9.24 -4.12
N PHE A 423 28.08 8.84 -3.15
CA PHE A 423 27.67 8.80 -1.75
C PHE A 423 27.94 10.14 -1.09
N VAL A 424 26.88 10.80 -0.65
CA VAL A 424 26.99 12.05 0.10
C VAL A 424 27.03 11.68 1.58
N ALA A 425 28.25 11.55 2.10
CA ALA A 425 28.53 11.18 3.47
C ALA A 425 28.47 12.40 4.40
N GLY A 426 28.13 12.20 5.65
CA GLY A 426 28.17 13.26 6.67
C GLY A 426 27.22 13.00 7.82
N THR A 427 27.46 13.68 8.92
CA THR A 427 26.67 13.59 10.14
C THR A 427 25.23 14.07 9.94
N MET A 428 24.35 13.72 10.85
CA MET A 428 23.01 14.29 10.89
C MET A 428 23.11 15.82 11.01
N SER A 429 22.28 16.53 10.24
CA SER A 429 22.27 18.02 10.18
C SER A 429 23.56 18.69 9.69
N SER A 430 24.53 17.95 9.11
CA SER A 430 25.66 18.59 8.40
C SER A 430 25.23 19.36 7.15
N GLY A 431 23.99 19.13 6.68
CA GLY A 431 23.41 19.81 5.52
C GLY A 431 23.72 19.13 4.17
N LYS A 432 23.77 17.80 4.13
CA LYS A 432 23.98 17.00 2.91
C LYS A 432 23.07 17.41 1.76
N SER A 433 21.77 17.40 1.99
CA SER A 433 20.77 17.77 0.98
C SER A 433 20.96 19.20 0.49
N HIS A 434 21.19 20.15 1.42
CA HIS A 434 21.45 21.54 1.08
C HIS A 434 22.73 21.71 0.25
N ALA A 435 23.79 20.96 0.57
CA ALA A 435 25.05 21.00 -0.18
C ALA A 435 24.82 20.55 -1.64
N ILE A 436 24.16 19.42 -1.87
CA ILE A 436 23.87 18.94 -3.21
C ILE A 436 22.98 19.91 -4.00
N ASP A 437 21.92 20.43 -3.38
CA ASP A 437 21.01 21.38 -4.02
C ASP A 437 21.72 22.69 -4.39
N THR A 438 22.64 23.16 -3.55
CA THR A 438 23.41 24.38 -3.81
C THR A 438 24.46 24.16 -4.89
N LEU A 439 25.16 23.02 -4.87
CA LEU A 439 26.12 22.66 -5.93
C LEU A 439 25.44 22.54 -7.28
N ASN A 440 24.23 21.98 -7.33
CA ASN A 440 23.43 21.92 -8.54
C ASN A 440 23.02 23.30 -9.04
N LYS A 441 22.45 24.14 -8.15
CA LYS A 441 22.01 25.50 -8.49
C LYS A 441 23.16 26.37 -9.04
N ASN A 442 24.35 26.18 -8.50
CA ASN A 442 25.55 26.92 -8.91
C ASN A 442 26.28 26.29 -10.11
N GLY A 443 25.74 25.21 -10.68
CA GLY A 443 26.37 24.46 -11.78
C GLY A 443 27.71 23.83 -11.42
N ARG A 444 28.04 23.72 -10.12
CA ARG A 444 29.30 23.12 -9.63
C ARG A 444 29.27 21.60 -9.57
N PHE A 445 28.07 21.01 -9.57
CA PHE A 445 27.88 19.57 -9.61
C PHE A 445 27.08 19.19 -10.86
N PRO A 446 27.76 18.91 -11.97
CA PRO A 446 27.10 18.74 -13.26
C PRO A 446 26.64 17.30 -13.53
N VAL A 447 26.62 16.43 -12.52
CA VAL A 447 26.09 15.07 -12.67
C VAL A 447 24.57 15.14 -12.73
N MET A 448 24.10 15.75 -13.79
CA MET A 448 22.67 15.96 -14.03
C MET A 448 22.29 15.36 -15.39
N PRO A 449 21.18 14.69 -15.43
CA PRO A 449 20.28 14.33 -14.33
C PRO A 449 20.81 13.12 -13.53
N PHE A 450 20.49 13.01 -12.24
CA PHE A 450 20.80 11.86 -11.38
C PHE A 450 19.56 11.40 -10.61
N VAL A 451 19.51 10.10 -10.26
CA VAL A 451 18.51 9.54 -9.36
C VAL A 451 18.95 9.83 -7.93
N ARG A 452 18.12 10.54 -7.18
CA ARG A 452 18.40 10.86 -5.77
C ARG A 452 17.82 9.78 -4.86
N VAL A 453 18.67 9.14 -4.08
CA VAL A 453 18.30 8.15 -3.07
C VAL A 453 18.47 8.81 -1.70
N ASP A 454 17.36 9.31 -1.19
CA ASP A 454 17.27 9.92 0.14
C ASP A 454 16.43 9.02 1.05
N TYR A 455 17.06 8.49 2.10
CA TYR A 455 16.42 7.58 3.05
C TYR A 455 15.24 8.24 3.79
N ASP A 456 15.32 9.53 4.10
CA ASP A 456 14.22 10.25 4.75
C ASP A 456 13.02 10.40 3.81
N SER A 457 13.27 10.67 2.54
CA SER A 457 12.22 10.73 1.52
C SER A 457 11.55 9.38 1.30
N ILE A 458 12.32 8.28 1.29
CA ILE A 458 11.77 6.92 1.15
C ILE A 458 10.88 6.59 2.35
N ARG A 459 11.35 6.83 3.59
CA ARG A 459 10.55 6.47 4.78
C ARG A 459 9.29 7.32 4.92
N LYS A 460 9.29 8.59 4.46
CA LYS A 460 8.08 9.44 4.42
C LYS A 460 6.99 8.92 3.48
N GLN A 461 7.34 8.10 2.52
CA GLN A 461 6.40 7.43 1.61
C GLN A 461 5.83 6.12 2.20
N MET A 462 6.39 5.62 3.31
CA MET A 462 5.83 4.48 4.02
C MET A 462 4.62 4.92 4.85
N PRO A 463 3.48 4.24 4.70
CA PRO A 463 2.23 4.64 5.37
C PRO A 463 2.33 4.69 6.90
N GLU A 464 3.18 3.84 7.48
CA GLU A 464 3.37 3.70 8.92
C GLU A 464 4.21 4.80 9.54
N TYR A 465 5.09 5.43 8.76
CA TYR A 465 6.13 6.31 9.31
C TYR A 465 5.55 7.47 10.11
N ALA A 466 4.52 8.16 9.57
CA ALA A 466 3.88 9.27 10.28
C ALA A 466 3.19 8.83 11.59
N ILE A 467 2.71 7.57 11.63
CA ILE A 467 2.08 7.00 12.82
C ILE A 467 3.15 6.65 13.86
N TYR A 468 4.26 6.05 13.44
CA TYR A 468 5.40 5.79 14.31
C TYR A 468 5.97 7.08 14.90
N GLN A 469 6.08 8.14 14.10
CA GLN A 469 6.49 9.47 14.60
C GLN A 469 5.57 9.98 15.70
N ARG A 470 4.27 9.72 15.60
CA ARG A 470 3.29 10.13 16.62
C ARG A 470 3.35 9.25 17.87
N SER A 471 3.54 7.95 17.70
CA SER A 471 3.56 6.98 18.83
C SER A 471 4.88 6.99 19.59
N SER A 472 6.00 7.08 18.88
CA SER A 472 7.36 7.10 19.43
C SER A 472 8.31 7.74 18.42
N ALA A 473 8.44 9.05 18.50
CA ALA A 473 9.25 9.82 17.55
C ALA A 473 10.73 9.36 17.51
N SER A 474 11.28 8.92 18.67
CA SER A 474 12.64 8.40 18.77
C SER A 474 12.82 7.07 18.02
N ASP A 475 11.78 6.25 17.94
CA ASP A 475 11.88 4.89 17.38
C ASP A 475 11.45 4.80 15.93
N ALA A 476 10.72 5.81 15.42
CA ALA A 476 10.17 5.81 14.05
C ALA A 476 11.23 5.53 12.98
N GLU A 477 12.43 6.09 13.14
CA GLU A 477 13.54 5.82 12.24
C GLU A 477 14.06 4.39 12.35
N ALA A 478 14.20 3.87 13.57
CA ALA A 478 14.64 2.50 13.82
C ALA A 478 13.64 1.47 13.29
N LEU A 479 12.32 1.73 13.48
CA LEU A 479 11.23 0.85 13.06
C LEU A 479 11.08 0.76 11.52
N THR A 480 11.62 1.72 10.77
CA THR A 480 11.57 1.73 9.30
C THR A 480 12.92 1.46 8.63
N ARG A 481 14.01 1.41 9.39
CA ARG A 481 15.41 1.41 8.89
C ARG A 481 15.71 0.29 7.90
N LYS A 482 15.38 -0.96 8.25
CA LYS A 482 15.69 -2.12 7.41
C LYS A 482 14.98 -2.07 6.07
N GLU A 483 13.71 -1.76 6.08
CA GLU A 483 12.94 -1.68 4.84
C GLU A 483 13.32 -0.48 3.98
N THR A 484 13.60 0.68 4.61
CA THR A 484 14.14 1.84 3.88
C THR A 484 15.44 1.49 3.17
N GLY A 485 16.36 0.79 3.85
CA GLY A 485 17.61 0.32 3.26
C GLY A 485 17.39 -0.66 2.10
N TYR A 486 16.43 -1.57 2.24
CA TYR A 486 16.05 -2.52 1.21
C TYR A 486 15.53 -1.81 -0.06
N ILE A 487 14.60 -0.86 0.10
CA ILE A 487 14.08 -0.07 -1.02
C ILE A 487 15.18 0.77 -1.67
N ALA A 488 16.05 1.39 -0.88
CA ALA A 488 17.18 2.18 -1.39
C ALA A 488 18.12 1.33 -2.28
N GLN A 489 18.44 0.12 -1.86
CA GLN A 489 19.27 -0.78 -2.67
C GLN A 489 18.57 -1.16 -3.99
N ILE A 490 17.25 -1.41 -3.98
CA ILE A 490 16.51 -1.68 -5.22
C ILE A 490 16.54 -0.46 -6.15
N ILE A 491 16.36 0.76 -5.62
CA ILE A 491 16.44 2.00 -6.42
C ILE A 491 17.84 2.15 -7.05
N ILE A 492 18.90 1.93 -6.27
CA ILE A 492 20.28 2.01 -6.74
C ILE A 492 20.52 1.03 -7.90
N SER A 493 20.23 -0.26 -7.69
CA SER A 493 20.43 -1.28 -8.71
C SER A 493 19.59 -1.01 -9.96
N ALA A 494 18.31 -0.63 -9.80
CA ALA A 494 17.44 -0.30 -10.93
C ALA A 494 17.93 0.94 -11.73
N ALA A 495 18.44 1.96 -11.05
CA ALA A 495 18.99 3.14 -11.68
C ALA A 495 20.28 2.83 -12.45
N LEU A 496 21.19 2.04 -11.86
CA LEU A 496 22.45 1.63 -12.51
C LEU A 496 22.19 0.70 -13.71
N GLN A 497 21.24 -0.25 -13.59
CA GLN A 497 20.80 -1.07 -14.74
C GLN A 497 20.22 -0.21 -15.88
N ALA A 498 19.56 0.88 -15.55
CA ALA A 498 19.07 1.86 -16.52
C ALA A 498 20.14 2.87 -16.97
N ARG A 499 21.41 2.65 -16.62
CA ARG A 499 22.56 3.52 -16.98
C ARG A 499 22.36 4.98 -16.54
N LYS A 500 21.86 5.19 -15.33
CA LYS A 500 21.64 6.52 -14.75
C LYS A 500 22.67 6.80 -13.67
N HIS A 501 23.05 8.07 -13.52
CA HIS A 501 23.79 8.51 -12.35
C HIS A 501 22.91 8.42 -11.10
N VAL A 502 23.52 8.08 -9.95
CA VAL A 502 22.84 7.94 -8.66
C VAL A 502 23.55 8.80 -7.62
N VAL A 503 22.79 9.54 -6.83
CA VAL A 503 23.28 10.24 -5.64
C VAL A 503 22.58 9.65 -4.42
N VAL A 504 23.37 9.13 -3.47
CA VAL A 504 22.90 8.46 -2.26
C VAL A 504 23.23 9.32 -1.04
N GLU A 505 22.23 9.82 -0.35
CA GLU A 505 22.43 10.54 0.92
C GLU A 505 22.47 9.55 2.08
N ALA A 506 23.67 9.30 2.63
CA ALA A 506 23.90 8.33 3.68
C ALA A 506 24.85 8.87 4.76
N SER A 507 24.89 8.22 5.92
CA SER A 507 25.89 8.55 6.94
C SER A 507 27.27 7.98 6.62
N VAL A 508 27.31 6.85 5.91
CA VAL A 508 28.55 6.10 5.58
C VAL A 508 29.38 5.73 6.81
N LYS A 509 28.70 5.40 7.94
CA LYS A 509 29.33 5.13 9.23
C LYS A 509 30.05 3.77 9.28
N ALA A 510 29.54 2.71 8.62
CA ALA A 510 30.03 1.33 8.70
C ALA A 510 31.03 1.03 7.58
N ALA A 511 32.32 1.37 7.74
CA ALA A 511 33.33 1.24 6.72
C ALA A 511 33.44 -0.18 6.12
N ASP A 512 33.45 -1.22 6.94
CA ASP A 512 33.59 -2.60 6.48
C ASP A 512 32.45 -3.03 5.59
N TRP A 513 31.22 -2.68 5.97
CA TRP A 513 30.02 -2.96 5.17
C TRP A 513 30.05 -2.22 3.82
N TYR A 514 30.42 -0.92 3.82
CA TYR A 514 30.49 -0.13 2.58
C TYR A 514 31.61 -0.60 1.67
N LYS A 515 32.73 -1.07 2.21
CA LYS A 515 33.83 -1.65 1.44
C LYS A 515 33.36 -2.88 0.66
N GLU A 516 32.66 -3.80 1.33
CA GLU A 516 32.07 -4.97 0.69
C GLU A 516 30.98 -4.56 -0.33
N TYR A 517 30.14 -3.61 0.03
CA TYR A 517 29.08 -3.12 -0.86
C TYR A 517 29.65 -2.45 -2.13
N PHE A 518 30.70 -1.66 -2.04
CA PHE A 518 31.37 -1.05 -3.20
C PHE A 518 31.99 -2.12 -4.10
N GLN A 519 32.57 -3.16 -3.53
CA GLN A 519 33.11 -4.28 -4.29
C GLN A 519 32.00 -5.01 -5.04
N ASN A 520 30.89 -5.34 -4.36
CA ASN A 520 29.75 -6.01 -4.96
C ASN A 520 29.13 -5.16 -6.09
N LEU A 521 29.04 -3.84 -5.92
CA LEU A 521 28.58 -2.94 -6.98
C LEU A 521 29.52 -2.94 -8.21
N LYS A 522 30.84 -2.93 -7.99
CA LYS A 522 31.84 -2.99 -9.11
C LYS A 522 31.83 -4.35 -9.78
N ASP A 523 31.57 -5.42 -9.05
CA ASP A 523 31.46 -6.77 -9.61
C ASP A 523 30.19 -6.96 -10.45
N GLU A 524 29.05 -6.37 -10.00
CA GLU A 524 27.78 -6.39 -10.74
C GLU A 524 27.78 -5.44 -11.94
N PHE A 525 28.42 -4.26 -11.80
CA PHE A 525 28.45 -3.18 -12.79
C PHE A 525 29.89 -2.77 -13.05
N SER A 526 30.54 -3.43 -13.99
CA SER A 526 32.00 -3.28 -14.25
C SER A 526 32.47 -1.90 -14.71
N ASP A 527 31.55 -1.04 -15.15
CA ASP A 527 31.82 0.26 -15.75
C ASP A 527 31.27 1.46 -14.94
N ILE A 528 30.86 1.23 -13.69
CA ILE A 528 30.47 2.31 -12.80
C ILE A 528 31.68 2.99 -12.14
N ARG A 529 31.49 4.24 -11.78
CA ARG A 529 32.41 5.00 -10.94
C ARG A 529 31.80 5.33 -9.62
N ILE A 530 32.53 5.16 -8.52
CA ILE A 530 32.09 5.41 -7.16
C ILE A 530 32.77 6.66 -6.63
N ALA A 531 31.99 7.59 -6.07
CA ALA A 531 32.51 8.76 -5.41
C ALA A 531 31.94 8.94 -4.00
N ILE A 532 32.72 9.56 -3.12
CA ILE A 532 32.29 10.00 -1.80
C ILE A 532 32.46 11.51 -1.70
N LEU A 533 31.37 12.22 -1.44
CA LEU A 533 31.37 13.63 -1.08
C LEU A 533 31.08 13.72 0.43
N HIS A 534 32.11 13.97 1.23
CA HIS A 534 32.00 14.09 2.67
C HIS A 534 31.59 15.51 3.06
N VAL A 535 30.31 15.72 3.40
CA VAL A 535 29.79 17.02 3.83
C VAL A 535 29.96 17.18 5.33
N THR A 536 30.82 18.11 5.73
CA THR A 536 31.12 18.42 7.12
C THR A 536 30.53 19.79 7.53
N ALA A 537 30.28 19.95 8.80
CA ALA A 537 29.95 21.24 9.43
C ALA A 537 30.45 21.23 10.86
N PRO A 538 30.80 22.39 11.46
CA PRO A 538 31.10 22.47 12.90
C PRO A 538 29.96 21.88 13.75
N ILE A 539 30.34 21.18 14.83
CA ILE A 539 29.36 20.43 15.66
C ILE A 539 28.30 21.38 16.26
N GLU A 540 28.67 22.61 16.60
CA GLU A 540 27.76 23.62 17.12
C GLU A 540 26.69 23.99 16.10
N ILE A 541 27.08 24.11 14.82
CA ILE A 541 26.16 24.41 13.71
C ILE A 541 25.24 23.24 13.47
N ALA A 542 25.76 22.03 13.52
CA ALA A 542 24.95 20.82 13.37
C ALA A 542 23.92 20.70 14.51
N LYS A 543 24.32 20.98 15.76
CA LYS A 543 23.42 21.03 16.93
C LYS A 543 22.34 22.14 16.80
N GLU A 544 22.70 23.34 16.32
CA GLU A 544 21.73 24.41 16.05
C GLU A 544 20.71 24.01 14.97
N ARG A 545 21.17 23.45 13.85
CA ARG A 545 20.33 22.98 12.75
C ARG A 545 19.41 21.84 13.19
N LEU A 546 19.92 20.94 14.03
CA LEU A 546 19.14 19.83 14.59
C LEU A 546 18.00 20.37 15.47
N LYS A 547 18.31 21.32 16.37
CA LYS A 547 17.30 21.96 17.22
C LYS A 547 16.25 22.72 16.40
N ALA A 548 16.65 23.40 15.33
CA ALA A 548 15.73 24.11 14.43
C ALA A 548 14.83 23.15 13.64
N LYS A 549 15.37 22.02 13.17
CA LYS A 549 14.62 21.00 12.40
C LYS A 549 13.52 20.35 13.25
N TYR A 550 13.76 20.16 14.54
CA TYR A 550 12.85 19.51 15.46
C TYR A 550 12.17 20.45 16.47
N SER A 551 12.28 21.78 16.27
CA SER A 551 11.58 22.76 17.08
C SER A 551 10.06 22.61 16.91
N GLY A 552 9.37 22.17 17.97
CA GLY A 552 7.92 21.92 17.96
C GLY A 552 7.53 20.44 17.87
N CYS A 553 8.48 19.53 17.82
CA CYS A 553 8.25 18.10 17.93
C CYS A 553 8.94 17.57 19.19
N ASP A 554 8.35 16.59 19.87
CA ASP A 554 8.98 15.87 20.98
C ASP A 554 10.14 14.96 20.51
N HIS A 555 10.69 15.24 19.33
CA HIS A 555 11.76 14.46 18.73
C HIS A 555 13.10 14.94 19.29
N TYR A 556 13.66 14.14 20.15
CA TYR A 556 14.99 14.36 20.71
C TYR A 556 15.98 13.36 20.13
N VAL A 557 16.97 13.85 19.38
CA VAL A 557 18.15 13.03 19.03
C VAL A 557 19.14 13.19 20.17
N PRO A 558 19.53 12.09 20.84
CA PRO A 558 20.51 12.14 21.93
C PRO A 558 21.83 12.77 21.44
N GLU A 559 22.43 13.63 22.24
CA GLU A 559 23.67 14.33 21.88
C GLU A 559 24.85 13.35 21.68
N ASP A 560 24.87 12.27 22.45
CA ASP A 560 25.87 11.20 22.34
C ASP A 560 25.84 10.52 20.96
N VAL A 561 24.66 10.31 20.37
CA VAL A 561 24.52 9.77 19.01
C VAL A 561 25.10 10.70 17.96
N LEU A 562 24.92 12.00 18.14
CA LEU A 562 25.51 12.99 17.22
C LEU A 562 27.03 13.03 17.37
N GLU A 563 27.56 13.03 18.60
CA GLU A 563 28.98 13.05 18.90
C GLU A 563 29.67 11.79 18.36
N GLU A 564 29.06 10.61 18.53
CA GLU A 564 29.55 9.36 17.94
C GLU A 564 29.67 9.46 16.41
N GLN A 565 28.68 10.05 15.73
CA GLN A 565 28.72 10.25 14.28
C GLN A 565 29.86 11.20 13.86
N PHE A 566 30.13 12.24 14.63
CA PHE A 566 31.24 13.16 14.34
C PHE A 566 32.60 12.49 14.44
N GLU A 567 32.74 11.47 15.28
CA GLU A 567 33.99 10.72 15.41
C GLU A 567 34.12 9.59 14.36
N GLU A 568 33.02 8.85 14.10
CA GLU A 568 33.09 7.63 13.31
C GLU A 568 33.01 7.88 11.80
N ILE A 569 32.22 8.85 11.34
CA ILE A 569 32.05 9.09 9.90
C ILE A 569 33.35 9.52 9.23
N PRO A 570 34.15 10.48 9.75
CA PRO A 570 35.43 10.83 9.13
C PRO A 570 36.41 9.66 9.07
N LYS A 571 36.45 8.81 10.13
CA LYS A 571 37.28 7.60 10.13
C LYS A 571 36.85 6.61 9.05
N SER A 572 35.53 6.39 8.92
CA SER A 572 34.95 5.52 7.89
C SER A 572 35.25 6.04 6.47
N VAL A 573 35.02 7.33 6.24
CA VAL A 573 35.32 7.95 4.94
C VAL A 573 36.80 7.86 4.60
N GLY A 574 37.70 8.06 5.58
CA GLY A 574 39.14 7.88 5.37
C GLY A 574 39.53 6.46 4.93
N ILE A 575 38.89 5.42 5.51
CA ILE A 575 39.11 4.02 5.10
C ILE A 575 38.56 3.76 3.69
N LEU A 576 37.42 4.35 3.35
CA LEU A 576 36.74 4.13 2.07
C LEU A 576 37.30 4.94 0.91
N ALA A 577 38.10 5.97 1.18
CA ALA A 577 38.71 6.83 0.16
C ALA A 577 39.52 6.02 -0.85
N ASP A 578 40.24 4.97 -0.39
CA ASP A 578 41.04 4.09 -1.25
C ASP A 578 40.20 3.08 -2.07
N CYS A 579 38.90 2.95 -1.73
CA CYS A 579 37.97 2.01 -2.38
C CYS A 579 37.12 2.66 -3.47
N CYS A 580 37.14 4.00 -3.57
CA CYS A 580 36.34 4.78 -4.52
C CYS A 580 37.22 5.48 -5.59
N ASP A 581 36.60 5.89 -6.69
CA ASP A 581 37.28 6.54 -7.81
C ASP A 581 37.50 8.04 -7.53
N TYR A 582 36.74 8.61 -6.62
CA TYR A 582 36.88 9.99 -6.17
C TYR A 582 36.37 10.18 -4.72
N CYS A 583 37.14 10.94 -3.95
CA CYS A 583 36.73 11.33 -2.58
C CYS A 583 37.15 12.79 -2.33
N CYS A 584 36.25 13.59 -1.78
CA CYS A 584 36.57 14.94 -1.29
C CYS A 584 35.73 15.29 -0.09
N GLU A 585 36.19 16.30 0.65
CA GLU A 585 35.46 16.90 1.76
C GLU A 585 34.91 18.27 1.36
N ILE A 586 33.67 18.56 1.74
CA ILE A 586 32.97 19.82 1.51
C ILE A 586 32.54 20.36 2.86
N ASN A 587 33.18 21.44 3.31
CA ASN A 587 32.81 22.13 4.54
C ASN A 587 31.59 23.02 4.29
N ASN A 588 30.47 22.68 4.93
CA ASN A 588 29.20 23.43 4.88
C ASN A 588 29.02 24.28 6.15
N GLY A 589 29.90 25.23 6.31
CA GLY A 589 29.89 26.21 7.42
C GLY A 589 28.71 27.20 7.34
N LYS A 590 28.84 28.34 8.09
CA LYS A 590 27.75 29.37 8.13
C LYS A 590 27.67 30.25 6.88
N ASN A 591 28.79 30.50 6.18
CA ASN A 591 28.85 31.56 5.16
C ASN A 591 28.85 30.98 3.72
N GLU A 592 29.85 30.18 3.37
CA GLU A 592 29.97 29.57 2.05
C GLU A 592 30.46 28.12 2.17
N MET A 593 30.11 27.29 1.20
CA MET A 593 30.68 25.96 1.11
C MET A 593 32.08 26.01 0.57
N GLU A 594 32.99 25.32 1.24
CA GLU A 594 34.40 25.23 0.89
C GLU A 594 34.75 23.80 0.49
N LEU A 595 35.45 23.65 -0.65
CA LEU A 595 36.02 22.39 -1.07
C LEU A 595 37.35 22.16 -0.34
N VAL A 596 37.41 21.16 0.51
CA VAL A 596 38.59 20.83 1.33
C VAL A 596 39.33 19.69 0.70
N LYS A 597 40.12 19.98 -0.37
CA LYS A 597 41.01 19.05 -0.99
C LYS A 597 42.21 19.77 -1.54
N GLU A 598 43.42 19.37 -1.13
CA GLU A 598 44.64 20.04 -1.51
C GLU A 598 44.82 20.04 -3.04
N GLY A 599 45.05 21.23 -3.62
CA GLY A 599 45.24 21.41 -5.05
C GLY A 599 43.97 21.32 -5.91
N GLU A 600 42.79 21.15 -5.36
CA GLU A 600 41.54 21.10 -6.10
C GLU A 600 40.75 22.40 -6.01
N THR A 601 40.26 22.88 -7.16
CA THR A 601 39.35 24.04 -7.27
C THR A 601 37.97 23.57 -7.68
N TRP A 602 36.96 24.44 -7.54
CA TRP A 602 35.59 24.12 -8.01
C TRP A 602 35.54 23.85 -9.51
N GLU A 603 36.46 24.44 -10.31
CA GLU A 603 36.56 24.18 -11.75
C GLU A 603 37.10 22.78 -11.99
N SER A 604 38.14 22.34 -11.27
CA SER A 604 38.70 20.98 -11.40
C SER A 604 37.70 19.92 -10.88
N PHE A 605 36.98 20.23 -9.80
CA PHE A 605 35.88 19.39 -9.31
C PHE A 605 34.80 19.22 -10.37
N GLN A 606 34.39 20.32 -11.01
CA GLN A 606 33.36 20.31 -12.04
C GLN A 606 33.73 19.48 -13.27
N GLN A 607 35.02 19.50 -13.64
CA GLN A 607 35.54 18.78 -14.82
C GLN A 607 35.59 17.25 -14.62
N ARG A 608 35.43 16.73 -13.39
CA ARG A 608 35.48 15.29 -13.13
C ARG A 608 34.21 14.56 -13.54
N TRP A 609 33.12 15.28 -13.52
CA TRP A 609 31.79 14.73 -13.79
C TRP A 609 31.40 14.87 -15.26
#